data_50f1ff09d6334568d2e33d690bbbc882
#
_entry.id   50f1ff09d6334568d2e33d690bbbc882
#
_cell.length_a   1.000
_cell.length_b   1.000
_cell.length_c   1.000
_cell.angle_alpha   90.00
_cell.angle_beta   90.00
_cell.angle_gamma   90.00
#
_symmetry.space_group_name_H-M   'P 1'
#
loop_
_entity.id
_entity.type
_entity.pdbx_description
1 polymer ?
#
loop_
_entity_poly.entity_id
_entity_poly.type
_entity_poly.pdbx_seq_one_letter_code
_entity_poly.pdbx_strand_id
1 'polypeptide(L)'
;MSTNNLSSSASGRFSLSAAALHILAMALMLMDHLWATLLPAQDWLTCAGRLAFPIFAFMAVEGYFHTHSFRKYALLLALFAVLSEVPFDLMYGGTWFYPVHQNVIWTLLLGLLGIHLMETVRKKQKTWLYLLTALLVVLSGTVLGTLSMVDYYGTGVLTIFIFYFFRGRKWWCLAGQLLALYWVNVQLLGGLLYPVHIFGMEFEICQQGLALLALLPIWLYRGRQGYHSKPFQYACYAFYPVHMLILVLILQYLTR
;
A
#
# COMPACT_ATOMS: atom_id res chain seq x y z
N MET A 1 55.47 7.75 -1.54
CA MET A 1 54.44 8.76 -1.84
C MET A 1 53.09 8.16 -1.52
N SER A 2 52.53 8.59 -0.42
CA SER A 2 51.27 8.06 0.13
C SER A 2 50.10 8.77 -0.55
N THR A 3 49.25 8.04 -1.25
CA THR A 3 47.99 8.58 -1.78
C THR A 3 46.88 8.39 -0.78
N ASN A 4 46.50 9.48 -0.14
CA ASN A 4 45.36 9.59 0.77
C ASN A 4 44.06 9.17 0.09
N ASN A 5 43.54 8.02 0.45
CA ASN A 5 42.13 7.67 0.24
C ASN A 5 41.29 8.51 1.21
N LEU A 6 40.83 9.67 0.73
CA LEU A 6 39.74 10.40 1.34
C LEU A 6 38.44 9.64 1.07
N SER A 7 38.09 8.74 1.98
CA SER A 7 36.75 8.23 2.10
C SER A 7 35.83 9.39 2.45
N SER A 8 35.08 9.87 1.46
CA SER A 8 34.01 10.84 1.68
C SER A 8 32.99 10.24 2.65
N SER A 9 33.04 10.66 3.90
CA SER A 9 31.98 10.45 4.88
C SER A 9 30.71 11.13 4.36
N ALA A 10 29.87 10.38 3.65
CA ALA A 10 28.52 10.81 3.32
C ALA A 10 27.80 11.07 4.64
N SER A 11 27.58 12.34 4.97
CA SER A 11 26.85 12.80 6.14
C SER A 11 25.57 11.98 6.31
N GLY A 12 25.41 11.37 7.49
CA GLY A 12 24.34 10.45 7.85
C GLY A 12 22.97 11.13 7.85
N ARG A 13 22.39 11.33 6.68
CA ARG A 13 20.97 11.67 6.60
C ARG A 13 20.16 10.45 6.97
N PHE A 14 19.33 10.57 7.99
CA PHE A 14 18.39 9.53 8.39
C PHE A 14 17.61 9.05 7.17
N SER A 15 17.60 7.74 6.91
CA SER A 15 16.91 7.13 5.79
C SER A 15 16.35 5.78 6.17
N LEU A 16 15.09 5.54 5.81
CA LEU A 16 14.45 4.25 6.00
C LEU A 16 14.87 3.27 4.89
N SER A 17 14.97 2.00 5.23
CA SER A 17 15.16 0.90 4.28
C SER A 17 13.82 0.31 3.86
N ALA A 18 13.81 -0.49 2.77
CA ALA A 18 12.63 -1.24 2.35
C ALA A 18 12.16 -2.19 3.46
N ALA A 19 13.08 -2.88 4.14
CA ALA A 19 12.73 -3.74 5.27
C ALA A 19 12.04 -2.98 6.40
N ALA A 20 12.54 -1.77 6.74
CA ALA A 20 11.93 -0.94 7.77
C ALA A 20 10.51 -0.47 7.37
N LEU A 21 10.30 -0.09 6.10
CA LEU A 21 8.97 0.26 5.59
C LEU A 21 8.02 -0.94 5.61
N HIS A 22 8.48 -2.16 5.27
CA HIS A 22 7.66 -3.37 5.36
C HIS A 22 7.21 -3.63 6.80
N ILE A 23 8.15 -3.59 7.76
CA ILE A 23 7.84 -3.82 9.18
C ILE A 23 6.86 -2.76 9.68
N LEU A 24 7.08 -1.49 9.34
CA LEU A 24 6.16 -0.40 9.70
C LEU A 24 4.76 -0.64 9.12
N ALA A 25 4.66 -0.95 7.82
CA ALA A 25 3.37 -1.19 7.18
C ALA A 25 2.64 -2.41 7.77
N MET A 26 3.36 -3.50 8.08
CA MET A 26 2.78 -4.68 8.75
C MET A 26 2.27 -4.35 10.15
N ALA A 27 3.01 -3.55 10.94
CA ALA A 27 2.59 -3.13 12.27
C ALA A 27 1.33 -2.26 12.20
N LEU A 28 1.29 -1.28 11.29
CA LEU A 28 0.12 -0.42 11.07
C LEU A 28 -1.10 -1.21 10.59
N MET A 29 -0.90 -2.18 9.70
CA MET A 29 -1.96 -3.07 9.22
C MET A 29 -2.49 -3.97 10.36
N LEU A 30 -1.62 -4.48 11.22
CA LEU A 30 -2.05 -5.24 12.40
C LEU A 30 -2.91 -4.39 13.35
N MET A 31 -2.56 -3.11 13.53
CA MET A 31 -3.37 -2.17 14.33
C MET A 31 -4.77 -2.00 13.75
N ASP A 32 -4.89 -1.82 12.42
CA ASP A 32 -6.19 -1.72 11.75
C ASP A 32 -7.03 -2.98 11.92
N HIS A 33 -6.42 -4.15 11.76
CA HIS A 33 -7.12 -5.43 11.92
C HIS A 33 -7.46 -5.77 13.38
N LEU A 34 -6.66 -5.31 14.34
CA LEU A 34 -7.03 -5.38 15.78
C LEU A 34 -8.28 -4.55 16.07
N TRP A 35 -8.38 -3.36 15.49
CA TRP A 35 -9.59 -2.55 15.60
C TRP A 35 -10.78 -3.25 14.95
N ALA A 36 -10.61 -3.80 13.75
CA ALA A 36 -11.69 -4.47 13.02
C ALA A 36 -12.20 -5.74 13.70
N THR A 37 -11.46 -6.31 14.67
CA THR A 37 -11.78 -7.60 15.29
C THR A 37 -11.94 -7.52 16.81
N LEU A 38 -10.86 -7.29 17.54
CA LEU A 38 -10.78 -7.46 18.99
C LEU A 38 -11.00 -6.15 19.78
N LEU A 39 -10.69 -5.00 19.18
CA LEU A 39 -10.64 -3.71 19.87
C LEU A 39 -11.43 -2.61 19.12
N PRO A 40 -12.71 -2.82 18.77
CA PRO A 40 -13.47 -1.86 17.94
C PRO A 40 -13.73 -0.51 18.62
N ALA A 41 -13.56 -0.42 19.94
CA ALA A 41 -13.69 0.84 20.68
C ALA A 41 -12.43 1.72 20.67
N GLN A 42 -11.33 1.24 20.05
CA GLN A 42 -10.05 1.93 20.05
C GLN A 42 -9.76 2.56 18.68
N ASP A 43 -10.49 3.61 18.31
CA ASP A 43 -10.45 4.25 16.98
C ASP A 43 -9.06 4.72 16.55
N TRP A 44 -8.16 5.02 17.47
CA TRP A 44 -6.79 5.40 17.15
C TRP A 44 -6.02 4.29 16.42
N LEU A 45 -6.40 3.01 16.62
CA LEU A 45 -5.79 1.87 15.94
C LEU A 45 -6.08 1.91 14.44
N THR A 46 -7.36 2.12 14.05
CA THR A 46 -7.71 2.24 12.63
C THR A 46 -7.22 3.55 12.02
N CYS A 47 -7.16 4.64 12.80
CA CYS A 47 -6.55 5.89 12.37
C CYS A 47 -5.07 5.71 11.98
N ALA A 48 -4.30 5.01 12.82
CA ALA A 48 -2.92 4.65 12.48
C ALA A 48 -2.85 3.65 11.31
N GLY A 49 -3.78 2.71 11.27
CA GLY A 49 -3.90 1.70 10.22
C GLY A 49 -4.05 2.26 8.82
N ARG A 50 -4.70 3.44 8.66
CA ARG A 50 -4.84 4.10 7.33
C ARG A 50 -3.51 4.34 6.62
N LEU A 51 -2.41 4.44 7.34
CA LEU A 51 -1.07 4.63 6.78
C LEU A 51 -0.52 3.37 6.10
N ALA A 52 -1.02 2.18 6.43
CA ALA A 52 -0.46 0.90 5.97
C ALA A 52 -0.56 0.76 4.44
N PHE A 53 -1.76 0.96 3.88
CA PHE A 53 -2.01 0.72 2.46
C PHE A 53 -1.15 1.58 1.53
N PRO A 54 -1.03 2.93 1.71
CA PRO A 54 -0.15 3.73 0.85
C PRO A 54 1.31 3.28 0.90
N ILE A 55 1.80 2.81 2.05
CA ILE A 55 3.17 2.27 2.16
C ILE A 55 3.29 0.98 1.35
N PHE A 56 2.34 0.03 1.46
CA PHE A 56 2.35 -1.18 0.65
C PHE A 56 2.23 -0.89 -0.84
N ALA A 57 1.35 0.04 -1.25
CA ALA A 57 1.20 0.46 -2.64
C ALA A 57 2.51 1.05 -3.20
N PHE A 58 3.16 1.95 -2.45
CA PHE A 58 4.47 2.48 -2.80
C PHE A 58 5.52 1.37 -2.95
N MET A 59 5.60 0.46 -1.99
CA MET A 59 6.57 -0.62 -2.01
C MET A 59 6.30 -1.63 -3.12
N ALA A 60 5.04 -1.87 -3.48
CA ALA A 60 4.70 -2.71 -4.62
C ALA A 60 5.21 -2.11 -5.93
N VAL A 61 5.07 -0.79 -6.11
CA VAL A 61 5.62 -0.06 -7.27
C VAL A 61 7.15 -0.13 -7.28
N GLU A 62 7.82 0.12 -6.15
CA GLU A 62 9.29 -0.02 -6.06
C GLU A 62 9.72 -1.46 -6.34
N GLY A 63 9.02 -2.45 -5.81
CA GLY A 63 9.25 -3.87 -6.08
C GLY A 63 9.15 -4.21 -7.57
N TYR A 64 8.19 -3.63 -8.29
CA TYR A 64 8.06 -3.79 -9.74
C TYR A 64 9.33 -3.36 -10.48
N PHE A 65 9.91 -2.22 -10.12
CA PHE A 65 11.12 -1.70 -10.78
C PHE A 65 12.41 -2.41 -10.36
N HIS A 66 12.41 -3.14 -9.25
CA HIS A 66 13.57 -3.87 -8.74
C HIS A 66 13.51 -5.38 -8.99
N THR A 67 12.37 -5.91 -9.45
CA THR A 67 12.25 -7.35 -9.71
C THR A 67 12.94 -7.76 -11.02
N HIS A 68 13.65 -8.90 -10.99
CA HIS A 68 14.21 -9.49 -12.21
C HIS A 68 13.14 -10.17 -13.08
N SER A 69 12.00 -10.57 -12.51
CA SER A 69 10.93 -11.27 -13.22
C SER A 69 9.57 -10.84 -12.71
N PHE A 70 8.93 -9.95 -13.46
CA PHE A 70 7.55 -9.54 -13.16
C PHE A 70 6.59 -10.73 -13.09
N ARG A 71 6.72 -11.70 -14.00
CA ARG A 71 5.86 -12.90 -14.00
C ARG A 71 5.91 -13.65 -12.67
N LYS A 72 7.11 -13.88 -12.12
CA LYS A 72 7.27 -14.54 -10.81
C LYS A 72 6.67 -13.71 -9.68
N TYR A 73 6.87 -12.40 -9.73
CA TYR A 73 6.32 -11.48 -8.74
C TYR A 73 4.79 -11.45 -8.77
N ALA A 74 4.18 -11.32 -9.95
CA ALA A 74 2.73 -11.34 -10.12
C ALA A 74 2.11 -12.68 -9.72
N LEU A 75 2.73 -13.82 -10.09
CA LEU A 75 2.27 -15.14 -9.66
C LEU A 75 2.34 -15.33 -8.15
N LEU A 76 3.38 -14.81 -7.50
CA LEU A 76 3.49 -14.87 -6.04
C LEU A 76 2.40 -14.03 -5.36
N LEU A 77 2.13 -12.82 -5.86
CA LEU A 77 1.03 -11.99 -5.38
C LEU A 77 -0.33 -12.70 -5.59
N ALA A 78 -0.57 -13.27 -6.78
CA ALA A 78 -1.80 -14.01 -7.07
C ALA A 78 -1.98 -15.21 -6.12
N LEU A 79 -0.90 -15.97 -5.86
CA LEU A 79 -0.93 -17.09 -4.91
C LEU A 79 -1.33 -16.62 -3.51
N PHE A 80 -0.67 -15.54 -3.01
CA PHE A 80 -0.99 -15.02 -1.68
C PHE A 80 -2.34 -14.30 -1.62
N ALA A 81 -2.82 -13.70 -2.72
CA ALA A 81 -4.18 -13.20 -2.81
C ALA A 81 -5.21 -14.33 -2.58
N VAL A 82 -5.06 -15.45 -3.29
CA VAL A 82 -5.94 -16.63 -3.11
C VAL A 82 -5.83 -17.21 -1.71
N LEU A 83 -4.61 -17.40 -1.18
CA LEU A 83 -4.41 -17.95 0.16
C LEU A 83 -4.95 -17.05 1.27
N SER A 84 -5.02 -15.75 1.03
CA SER A 84 -5.48 -14.76 2.01
C SER A 84 -6.99 -14.56 1.97
N GLU A 85 -7.69 -15.07 0.94
CA GLU A 85 -9.13 -14.84 0.79
C GLU A 85 -9.91 -15.44 1.96
N VAL A 86 -9.66 -16.69 2.30
CA VAL A 86 -10.38 -17.36 3.40
C VAL A 86 -10.16 -16.65 4.74
N PRO A 87 -8.92 -16.34 5.20
CA PRO A 87 -8.72 -15.53 6.41
C PRO A 87 -9.40 -14.15 6.36
N PHE A 88 -9.40 -13.50 5.20
CA PHE A 88 -10.02 -12.21 4.99
C PHE A 88 -11.54 -12.30 5.06
N ASP A 89 -12.15 -13.26 4.38
CA ASP A 89 -13.59 -13.50 4.40
C ASP A 89 -14.10 -13.84 5.80
N LEU A 90 -13.36 -14.64 6.55
CA LEU A 90 -13.67 -14.95 7.94
C LEU A 90 -13.59 -13.70 8.83
N MET A 91 -12.65 -12.80 8.57
CA MET A 91 -12.45 -11.60 9.38
C MET A 91 -13.52 -10.53 9.11
N TYR A 92 -13.84 -10.27 7.83
CA TYR A 92 -14.76 -9.20 7.45
C TYR A 92 -16.20 -9.68 7.24
N GLY A 93 -16.40 -10.88 6.69
CA GLY A 93 -17.72 -11.45 6.41
C GLY A 93 -18.22 -12.44 7.46
N GLY A 94 -17.37 -12.92 8.36
CA GLY A 94 -17.71 -13.96 9.34
C GLY A 94 -17.99 -15.33 8.69
N THR A 95 -17.72 -15.50 7.42
CA THR A 95 -18.00 -16.70 6.63
C THR A 95 -16.77 -17.17 5.85
N TRP A 96 -16.77 -18.43 5.39
CA TRP A 96 -15.68 -18.96 4.57
C TRP A 96 -15.61 -18.39 3.16
N PHE A 97 -16.69 -17.76 2.70
CA PHE A 97 -16.80 -17.18 1.38
C PHE A 97 -17.66 -15.91 1.45
N TYR A 98 -17.03 -14.75 1.18
CA TYR A 98 -17.65 -13.43 1.21
C TYR A 98 -17.31 -12.65 -0.07
N PRO A 99 -18.01 -12.91 -1.19
CA PRO A 99 -17.60 -12.45 -2.52
C PRO A 99 -17.76 -10.95 -2.77
N VAL A 100 -18.32 -10.20 -1.84
CA VAL A 100 -18.60 -8.76 -2.00
C VAL A 100 -17.47 -7.86 -1.51
N HIS A 101 -16.37 -8.43 -1.03
CA HIS A 101 -15.18 -7.69 -0.64
C HIS A 101 -13.94 -8.59 -0.74
N GLN A 102 -13.00 -8.25 -1.61
CA GLN A 102 -11.79 -9.03 -1.87
C GLN A 102 -10.58 -8.39 -1.18
N ASN A 103 -9.61 -9.20 -0.78
CA ASN A 103 -8.45 -8.72 -0.04
C ASN A 103 -7.53 -7.78 -0.85
N VAL A 104 -6.74 -6.97 -0.13
CA VAL A 104 -5.89 -5.90 -0.68
C VAL A 104 -4.81 -6.38 -1.65
N ILE A 105 -4.41 -7.65 -1.62
CA ILE A 105 -3.38 -8.16 -2.53
C ILE A 105 -3.90 -8.18 -3.98
N TRP A 106 -5.21 -8.38 -4.20
CA TRP A 106 -5.82 -8.23 -5.51
C TRP A 106 -5.71 -6.80 -6.03
N THR A 107 -5.91 -5.80 -5.17
CA THR A 107 -5.70 -4.38 -5.52
C THR A 107 -4.29 -4.13 -6.00
N LEU A 108 -3.29 -4.63 -5.24
CA LEU A 108 -1.88 -4.52 -5.60
C LEU A 108 -1.57 -5.20 -6.93
N LEU A 109 -2.10 -6.40 -7.15
CA LEU A 109 -1.91 -7.16 -8.38
C LEU A 109 -2.50 -6.43 -9.60
N LEU A 110 -3.75 -5.94 -9.51
CA LEU A 110 -4.39 -5.17 -10.58
C LEU A 110 -3.58 -3.93 -10.95
N GLY A 111 -3.15 -3.15 -9.97
CA GLY A 111 -2.32 -1.99 -10.20
C GLY A 111 -0.99 -2.33 -10.89
N LEU A 112 -0.32 -3.39 -10.45
CA LEU A 112 0.96 -3.83 -11.05
C LEU A 112 0.80 -4.41 -12.46
N LEU A 113 -0.29 -5.11 -12.76
CA LEU A 113 -0.62 -5.55 -14.12
C LEU A 113 -0.80 -4.36 -15.04
N GLY A 114 -1.51 -3.32 -14.59
CA GLY A 114 -1.65 -2.06 -15.33
C GLY A 114 -0.31 -1.38 -15.59
N ILE A 115 0.55 -1.27 -14.57
CA ILE A 115 1.91 -0.72 -14.73
C ILE A 115 2.72 -1.53 -15.72
N HIS A 116 2.65 -2.85 -15.68
CA HIS A 116 3.38 -3.72 -16.60
C HIS A 116 2.94 -3.52 -18.05
N LEU A 117 1.64 -3.33 -18.29
CA LEU A 117 1.12 -3.01 -19.63
C LEU A 117 1.63 -1.66 -20.10
N MET A 118 1.57 -0.61 -19.26
CA MET A 118 2.10 0.72 -19.59
C MET A 118 3.59 0.68 -19.90
N GLU A 119 4.40 0.00 -19.10
CA GLU A 119 5.85 -0.11 -19.32
C GLU A 119 6.20 -0.94 -20.58
N THR A 120 5.39 -1.95 -20.91
CA THR A 120 5.56 -2.73 -22.13
C THR A 120 5.34 -1.88 -23.39
N VAL A 121 4.31 -1.02 -23.35
CA VAL A 121 4.01 -0.10 -24.46
C VAL A 121 5.05 1.04 -24.52
N ARG A 122 5.50 1.54 -23.38
CA ARG A 122 6.52 2.58 -23.28
C ARG A 122 7.81 2.19 -24.00
N LYS A 123 8.20 0.92 -23.97
CA LYS A 123 9.37 0.39 -24.69
C LYS A 123 9.26 0.52 -26.21
N LYS A 124 8.05 0.68 -26.77
CA LYS A 124 7.83 0.89 -28.22
C LYS A 124 8.16 2.33 -28.66
N GLN A 125 8.53 3.22 -27.74
CA GLN A 125 8.93 4.60 -27.97
C GLN A 125 7.92 5.47 -28.75
N LYS A 126 6.64 5.08 -28.76
CA LYS A 126 5.55 5.84 -29.37
C LYS A 126 4.76 6.57 -28.28
N THR A 127 5.06 7.85 -28.06
CA THR A 127 4.49 8.66 -26.97
C THR A 127 2.97 8.66 -26.97
N TRP A 128 2.33 8.85 -28.14
CA TRP A 128 0.87 8.86 -28.22
C TRP A 128 0.25 7.52 -27.79
N LEU A 129 0.89 6.40 -28.18
CA LEU A 129 0.42 5.06 -27.81
C LEU A 129 0.56 4.83 -26.31
N TYR A 130 1.66 5.30 -25.70
CA TYR A 130 1.84 5.24 -24.26
C TYR A 130 0.78 6.07 -23.53
N LEU A 131 0.51 7.30 -23.94
CA LEU A 131 -0.49 8.16 -23.33
C LEU A 131 -1.90 7.58 -23.43
N LEU A 132 -2.26 7.06 -24.60
CA LEU A 132 -3.55 6.36 -24.81
C LEU A 132 -3.63 5.12 -23.90
N THR A 133 -2.59 4.31 -23.86
CA THR A 133 -2.55 3.11 -22.99
C THR A 133 -2.64 3.50 -21.52
N ALA A 134 -1.93 4.55 -21.08
CA ALA A 134 -1.99 5.03 -19.70
C ALA A 134 -3.42 5.48 -19.32
N LEU A 135 -4.07 6.24 -20.20
CA LEU A 135 -5.47 6.65 -20.01
C LEU A 135 -6.39 5.44 -19.87
N LEU A 136 -6.30 4.50 -20.83
CA LEU A 136 -7.14 3.30 -20.82
C LEU A 136 -6.87 2.40 -19.60
N VAL A 137 -5.63 2.24 -19.20
CA VAL A 137 -5.25 1.45 -18.02
C VAL A 137 -5.76 2.09 -16.73
N VAL A 138 -5.65 3.42 -16.60
CA VAL A 138 -6.19 4.13 -15.43
C VAL A 138 -7.70 3.97 -15.35
N LEU A 139 -8.41 4.22 -16.45
CA LEU A 139 -9.87 4.08 -16.48
C LEU A 139 -10.32 2.63 -16.23
N SER A 140 -9.77 1.67 -16.98
CA SER A 140 -10.16 0.26 -16.84
C SER A 140 -9.73 -0.32 -15.49
N GLY A 141 -8.54 0.02 -14.98
CA GLY A 141 -8.07 -0.42 -13.68
C GLY A 141 -8.96 0.09 -12.53
N THR A 142 -9.38 1.36 -12.61
CA THR A 142 -10.32 1.93 -11.63
C THR A 142 -11.69 1.24 -11.69
N VAL A 143 -12.23 1.04 -12.90
CA VAL A 143 -13.51 0.35 -13.08
C VAL A 143 -13.43 -1.10 -12.63
N LEU A 144 -12.41 -1.84 -13.05
CA LEU A 144 -12.20 -3.23 -12.65
C LEU A 144 -12.02 -3.36 -11.14
N GLY A 145 -11.23 -2.49 -10.52
CA GLY A 145 -11.05 -2.50 -9.06
C GLY A 145 -12.36 -2.27 -8.32
N THR A 146 -13.23 -1.40 -8.83
CA THR A 146 -14.55 -1.16 -8.26
C THR A 146 -15.50 -2.35 -8.49
N LEU A 147 -15.59 -2.87 -9.71
CA LEU A 147 -16.47 -3.98 -10.03
C LEU A 147 -16.07 -5.31 -9.37
N SER A 148 -14.77 -5.54 -9.22
CA SER A 148 -14.24 -6.73 -8.52
C SER A 148 -14.33 -6.60 -7.00
N MET A 149 -14.78 -5.44 -6.48
CA MET A 149 -14.90 -5.17 -5.04
C MET A 149 -13.61 -5.45 -4.26
N VAL A 150 -12.45 -5.19 -4.88
CA VAL A 150 -11.16 -5.32 -4.19
C VAL A 150 -11.04 -4.25 -3.11
N ASP A 151 -10.25 -4.53 -2.07
CA ASP A 151 -10.06 -3.61 -0.96
C ASP A 151 -9.58 -2.23 -1.46
N TYR A 152 -10.16 -1.16 -0.93
CA TYR A 152 -10.07 0.22 -1.43
C TYR A 152 -10.64 0.42 -2.85
N TYR A 153 -11.31 -0.57 -3.45
CA TYR A 153 -11.95 -0.46 -4.77
C TYR A 153 -11.01 0.09 -5.87
N GLY A 154 -11.55 0.83 -6.82
CA GLY A 154 -10.77 1.49 -7.87
C GLY A 154 -9.83 2.58 -7.36
N THR A 155 -10.12 3.19 -6.21
CA THR A 155 -9.25 4.20 -5.57
C THR A 155 -7.96 3.59 -5.04
N GLY A 156 -7.97 2.33 -4.62
CA GLY A 156 -6.77 1.58 -4.28
C GLY A 156 -5.87 1.39 -5.50
N VAL A 157 -6.45 1.03 -6.64
CA VAL A 157 -5.70 0.90 -7.91
C VAL A 157 -5.14 2.26 -8.35
N LEU A 158 -5.92 3.34 -8.21
CA LEU A 158 -5.45 4.71 -8.47
C LEU A 158 -4.26 5.10 -7.58
N THR A 159 -4.28 4.73 -6.31
CA THR A 159 -3.15 4.98 -5.39
C THR A 159 -1.84 4.36 -5.90
N ILE A 160 -1.89 3.17 -6.47
CA ILE A 160 -0.72 2.51 -7.06
C ILE A 160 -0.25 3.29 -8.30
N PHE A 161 -1.18 3.73 -9.17
CA PHE A 161 -0.83 4.53 -10.33
C PHE A 161 -0.27 5.90 -9.96
N ILE A 162 -0.73 6.53 -8.88
CA ILE A 162 -0.15 7.78 -8.37
C ILE A 162 1.33 7.57 -8.03
N PHE A 163 1.68 6.53 -7.29
CA PHE A 163 3.07 6.23 -6.99
C PHE A 163 3.91 5.87 -8.23
N TYR A 164 3.30 5.30 -9.25
CA TYR A 164 3.97 5.05 -10.52
C TYR A 164 4.23 6.35 -11.30
N PHE A 165 3.23 7.18 -11.54
CA PHE A 165 3.37 8.41 -12.33
C PHE A 165 4.23 9.47 -11.64
N PHE A 166 4.11 9.58 -10.34
CA PHE A 166 4.90 10.51 -9.52
C PHE A 166 6.09 9.83 -8.85
N ARG A 167 6.61 8.75 -9.46
CA ARG A 167 7.80 8.08 -8.96
C ARG A 167 9.01 8.97 -9.06
N GLY A 168 9.68 9.26 -7.93
CA GLY A 168 10.87 10.09 -7.88
C GLY A 168 10.90 11.02 -6.67
N ARG A 169 11.94 11.85 -6.60
CA ARG A 169 12.21 12.73 -5.46
C ARG A 169 12.24 14.22 -5.83
N LYS A 170 11.89 14.56 -7.06
CA LYS A 170 11.75 15.94 -7.47
C LYS A 170 10.56 16.55 -6.77
N TRP A 171 10.62 17.86 -6.47
CA TRP A 171 9.56 18.55 -5.75
C TRP A 171 8.17 18.34 -6.37
N TRP A 172 8.07 18.33 -7.70
CA TRP A 172 6.79 18.12 -8.40
C TRP A 172 6.27 16.67 -8.26
N CYS A 173 7.17 15.65 -8.10
CA CYS A 173 6.74 14.30 -7.78
C CYS A 173 6.14 14.24 -6.38
N LEU A 174 6.79 14.86 -5.40
CA LEU A 174 6.30 14.88 -4.02
C LEU A 174 4.98 15.65 -3.91
N ALA A 175 4.89 16.81 -4.59
CA ALA A 175 3.65 17.58 -4.67
C ALA A 175 2.53 16.81 -5.36
N GLY A 176 2.83 16.10 -6.47
CA GLY A 176 1.88 15.26 -7.18
C GLY A 176 1.38 14.10 -6.32
N GLN A 177 2.26 13.41 -5.59
CA GLN A 177 1.85 12.38 -4.62
C GLN A 177 0.91 12.98 -3.56
N LEU A 178 1.28 14.10 -2.95
CA LEU A 178 0.49 14.73 -1.89
C LEU A 178 -0.90 15.14 -2.39
N LEU A 179 -0.97 15.88 -3.51
CA LEU A 179 -2.24 16.39 -4.04
C LEU A 179 -3.14 15.27 -4.57
N ALA A 180 -2.57 14.30 -5.29
CA ALA A 180 -3.36 13.20 -5.84
C ALA A 180 -3.84 12.24 -4.75
N LEU A 181 -3.00 11.94 -3.73
CA LEU A 181 -3.44 11.12 -2.59
C LEU A 181 -4.44 11.86 -1.71
N TYR A 182 -4.32 13.19 -1.55
CA TYR A 182 -5.34 13.98 -0.88
C TYR A 182 -6.69 13.84 -1.59
N TRP A 183 -6.70 14.02 -2.90
CA TRP A 183 -7.92 13.89 -3.68
C TRP A 183 -8.53 12.49 -3.58
N VAL A 184 -7.72 11.44 -3.69
CA VAL A 184 -8.18 10.05 -3.57
C VAL A 184 -8.71 9.74 -2.17
N ASN A 185 -7.97 10.09 -1.13
CA ASN A 185 -8.32 9.67 0.23
C ASN A 185 -9.39 10.56 0.88
N VAL A 186 -9.39 11.87 0.60
CA VAL A 186 -10.35 12.79 1.24
C VAL A 186 -11.59 13.00 0.39
N GLN A 187 -11.43 13.13 -0.94
CA GLN A 187 -12.57 13.48 -1.80
C GLN A 187 -13.28 12.24 -2.39
N LEU A 188 -12.54 11.19 -2.77
CA LEU A 188 -13.14 10.01 -3.37
C LEU A 188 -13.51 8.94 -2.35
N LEU A 189 -12.62 8.59 -1.43
CA LEU A 189 -12.89 7.60 -0.39
C LEU A 189 -13.69 8.20 0.77
N GLY A 190 -13.32 9.39 1.24
CA GLY A 190 -13.96 10.01 2.38
C GLY A 190 -13.81 9.18 3.66
N GLY A 191 -14.90 8.96 4.37
CA GLY A 191 -14.91 8.14 5.58
C GLY A 191 -15.42 8.90 6.81
N LEU A 192 -15.12 8.37 7.99
CA LEU A 192 -15.53 8.97 9.26
C LEU A 192 -14.84 10.32 9.45
N LEU A 193 -15.60 11.29 9.96
CA LEU A 193 -15.11 12.60 10.35
C LEU A 193 -14.97 12.64 11.87
N TYR A 194 -13.80 13.04 12.35
CA TYR A 194 -13.54 13.21 13.77
C TYR A 194 -13.47 14.71 14.10
N PRO A 195 -14.31 15.20 15.01
CA PRO A 195 -14.21 16.57 15.49
C PRO A 195 -12.94 16.74 16.33
N VAL A 196 -12.13 17.73 16.01
CA VAL A 196 -10.90 18.08 16.72
C VAL A 196 -10.92 19.56 17.08
N HIS A 197 -10.73 19.87 18.35
CA HIS A 197 -10.64 21.24 18.82
C HIS A 197 -9.18 21.72 18.80
N ILE A 198 -8.85 22.66 17.92
CA ILE A 198 -7.52 23.27 17.83
C ILE A 198 -7.66 24.78 18.03
N PHE A 199 -7.00 25.33 19.03
CA PHE A 199 -7.04 26.76 19.36
C PHE A 199 -8.47 27.33 19.55
N GLY A 200 -9.40 26.53 20.10
CA GLY A 200 -10.78 26.94 20.33
C GLY A 200 -11.70 26.91 19.11
N MET A 201 -11.20 26.43 17.97
CA MET A 201 -11.98 26.17 16.76
C MET A 201 -12.20 24.69 16.57
N GLU A 202 -13.41 24.32 16.12
CA GLU A 202 -13.72 22.95 15.73
C GLU A 202 -13.32 22.68 14.30
N PHE A 203 -12.56 21.61 14.08
CA PHE A 203 -12.18 21.12 12.78
C PHE A 203 -12.65 19.66 12.65
N GLU A 204 -13.04 19.26 11.45
CA GLU A 204 -13.33 17.87 11.14
C GLU A 204 -12.14 17.27 10.40
N ILE A 205 -11.55 16.22 10.97
CA ILE A 205 -10.47 15.46 10.33
C ILE A 205 -11.07 14.19 9.72
N CYS A 206 -10.97 14.07 8.40
CA CYS A 206 -11.33 12.85 7.70
C CYS A 206 -10.34 11.74 8.07
N GLN A 207 -10.85 10.62 8.62
CA GLN A 207 -10.04 9.46 9.02
C GLN A 207 -9.16 8.96 7.87
N GLN A 208 -9.74 8.79 6.69
CA GLN A 208 -8.99 8.32 5.53
C GLN A 208 -7.92 9.33 5.07
N GLY A 209 -8.09 10.61 5.37
CA GLY A 209 -7.09 11.65 5.14
C GLY A 209 -5.78 11.41 5.90
N LEU A 210 -5.81 10.69 7.04
CA LEU A 210 -4.61 10.30 7.78
C LEU A 210 -3.66 9.41 6.97
N ALA A 211 -4.15 8.75 5.92
CA ALA A 211 -3.31 8.00 4.96
C ALA A 211 -2.20 8.85 4.33
N LEU A 212 -2.39 10.19 4.24
CA LEU A 212 -1.38 11.12 3.75
C LEU A 212 -0.11 11.16 4.62
N LEU A 213 -0.23 10.85 5.91
CA LEU A 213 0.93 10.78 6.81
C LEU A 213 1.89 9.65 6.42
N ALA A 214 1.44 8.66 5.64
CA ALA A 214 2.29 7.63 5.07
C ALA A 214 3.39 8.21 4.15
N LEU A 215 3.17 9.39 3.57
CA LEU A 215 4.18 10.05 2.75
C LEU A 215 5.45 10.40 3.54
N LEU A 216 5.35 10.64 4.85
CA LEU A 216 6.51 10.94 5.69
C LEU A 216 7.55 9.80 5.66
N PRO A 217 7.23 8.56 6.07
CA PRO A 217 8.17 7.45 5.98
C PRO A 217 8.53 7.08 4.53
N ILE A 218 7.61 7.22 3.57
CA ILE A 218 7.88 6.99 2.14
C ILE A 218 8.96 7.97 1.63
N TRP A 219 8.88 9.23 1.96
CA TRP A 219 9.87 10.23 1.51
C TRP A 219 11.23 10.09 2.20
N LEU A 220 11.28 9.42 3.35
CA LEU A 220 12.54 9.05 4.01
C LEU A 220 13.21 7.82 3.39
N TYR A 221 12.49 7.03 2.59
CA TYR A 221 13.07 5.91 1.84
C TYR A 221 13.99 6.41 0.73
N ARG A 222 15.18 5.80 0.59
CA ARG A 222 16.21 6.20 -0.37
C ARG A 222 16.73 5.05 -1.24
N GLY A 223 15.89 4.06 -1.53
CA GLY A 223 16.27 2.92 -2.36
C GLY A 223 17.16 1.88 -1.64
N ARG A 224 17.40 2.01 -0.33
CA ARG A 224 18.17 1.02 0.44
C ARG A 224 17.28 -0.17 0.77
N GLN A 225 17.73 -1.38 0.43
CA GLN A 225 16.96 -2.60 0.69
C GLN A 225 16.88 -2.93 2.19
N GLY A 226 17.96 -2.69 2.94
CA GLY A 226 18.06 -3.07 4.34
C GLY A 226 18.25 -4.59 4.51
N TYR A 227 17.73 -5.13 5.61
CA TYR A 227 17.80 -6.58 5.85
C TYR A 227 16.97 -7.32 4.78
N HIS A 228 17.64 -8.25 4.09
CA HIS A 228 17.04 -9.04 3.04
C HIS A 228 17.53 -10.48 3.12
N SER A 229 16.60 -11.37 3.41
CA SER A 229 16.81 -12.83 3.36
C SER A 229 15.56 -13.49 2.80
N LYS A 230 15.71 -14.67 2.20
CA LYS A 230 14.55 -15.44 1.73
C LYS A 230 13.54 -15.73 2.85
N PRO A 231 13.95 -16.17 4.06
CA PRO A 231 13.03 -16.36 5.17
C PRO A 231 12.25 -15.09 5.55
N PHE A 232 12.92 -13.93 5.60
CA PHE A 232 12.27 -12.66 5.88
C PHE A 232 11.24 -12.29 4.82
N GLN A 233 11.56 -12.49 3.54
CA GLN A 233 10.64 -12.25 2.45
C GLN A 233 9.39 -13.14 2.55
N TYR A 234 9.55 -14.44 2.79
CA TYR A 234 8.41 -15.34 3.00
C TYR A 234 7.62 -15.00 4.25
N ALA A 235 8.27 -14.58 5.33
CA ALA A 235 7.58 -14.12 6.53
C ALA A 235 6.72 -12.88 6.26
N CYS A 236 7.19 -11.91 5.47
CA CYS A 236 6.40 -10.75 5.06
C CYS A 236 5.15 -11.14 4.25
N TYR A 237 5.27 -12.11 3.33
CA TYR A 237 4.11 -12.59 2.58
C TYR A 237 3.13 -13.39 3.46
N ALA A 238 3.65 -14.27 4.30
CA ALA A 238 2.83 -15.12 5.17
C ALA A 238 2.14 -14.31 6.29
N PHE A 239 2.72 -13.18 6.68
CA PHE A 239 2.17 -12.34 7.75
C PHE A 239 0.72 -11.96 7.48
N TYR A 240 0.38 -11.61 6.22
CA TYR A 240 -0.96 -11.14 5.87
C TYR A 240 -2.06 -12.19 6.16
N PRO A 241 -2.03 -13.41 5.60
CA PRO A 241 -3.05 -14.41 5.91
C PRO A 241 -2.95 -14.95 7.35
N VAL A 242 -1.75 -15.06 7.91
CA VAL A 242 -1.54 -15.69 9.22
C VAL A 242 -2.08 -14.81 10.35
N HIS A 243 -1.78 -13.51 10.38
CA HIS A 243 -2.27 -12.65 11.46
C HIS A 243 -3.79 -12.51 11.44
N MET A 244 -4.42 -12.43 10.25
CA MET A 244 -5.89 -12.40 10.14
C MET A 244 -6.51 -13.67 10.70
N LEU A 245 -5.95 -14.84 10.35
CA LEU A 245 -6.43 -16.11 10.89
C LEU A 245 -6.29 -16.18 12.41
N ILE A 246 -5.15 -15.73 12.96
CA ILE A 246 -4.93 -15.67 14.41
C ILE A 246 -5.97 -14.77 15.08
N LEU A 247 -6.24 -13.58 14.55
CA LEU A 247 -7.23 -12.66 15.09
C LEU A 247 -8.63 -13.25 15.08
N VAL A 248 -9.03 -13.91 13.99
CA VAL A 248 -10.32 -14.60 13.89
C VAL A 248 -10.44 -15.72 14.92
N LEU A 249 -9.40 -16.54 15.09
CA LEU A 249 -9.42 -17.63 16.08
C LEU A 249 -9.52 -17.11 17.52
N ILE A 250 -8.81 -16.02 17.84
CA ILE A 250 -8.91 -15.36 19.15
C ILE A 250 -10.35 -14.82 19.36
N LEU A 251 -10.90 -14.11 18.36
CA LEU A 251 -12.26 -13.58 18.40
C LEU A 251 -13.28 -14.69 18.65
N GLN A 252 -13.20 -15.79 17.91
CA GLN A 252 -14.08 -16.95 18.07
C GLN A 252 -13.94 -17.62 19.45
N TYR A 253 -12.74 -17.63 20.02
CA TYR A 253 -12.52 -18.15 21.37
C TYR A 253 -13.14 -17.26 22.46
N LEU A 254 -13.05 -15.94 22.29
CA LEU A 254 -13.59 -14.97 23.26
C LEU A 254 -15.12 -14.81 23.20
N THR A 255 -15.74 -15.18 22.07
CA THR A 255 -17.20 -15.06 21.84
C THR A 255 -17.96 -16.35 22.10
N ARG A 256 -17.29 -17.45 22.46
CA ARG A 256 -17.87 -18.71 22.93
C ARG A 256 -18.14 -18.65 24.42
#